data_9f105e8425bf4b153cfe7a1c9395fddf
#
_entry.id   9f105e8425bf4b153cfe7a1c9395fddf
#
_cell.length_a   1.000
_cell.length_b   1.000
_cell.length_c   1.000
_cell.angle_alpha   90.00
_cell.angle_beta   90.00
_cell.angle_gamma   90.00
#
_symmetry.space_group_name_H-M   'P 1'
#
loop_
_entity.id
_entity.type
_entity.pdbx_description
1 polymer ?
#
loop_
_entity_poly.entity_id
_entity_poly.type
_entity_poly.pdbx_seq_one_letter_code
_entity_poly.pdbx_strand_id
1 'polypeptide(L)'
;SQYQYNIPDHYDNGTFIDPGVLVDDDGRVYVYCGFLGSYMCELNGDNMYEVVDGSYQTDIIPVTETEDGFFEACSPRKVGDTYYLIYSPKIGSRLAYATSDSPTGPFTYRGYIVDNGADYPGGNNHGSICQINGQWYIFYHRMTNGSIMSRRGCVERIEILEDGTIPTVE
;
A
#
# COMPACT_ATOMS: atom_id res chain seq x y z
N SER A 1 3.27 -12.60 20.48
CA SER A 1 3.52 -13.52 19.39
C SER A 1 4.94 -14.05 19.47
N GLN A 2 5.17 -15.28 19.09
CA GLN A 2 6.47 -15.94 19.10
C GLN A 2 7.42 -15.43 18.00
N TYR A 3 6.88 -14.68 17.04
CA TYR A 3 7.61 -14.23 15.87
C TYR A 3 7.48 -12.71 15.79
N GLN A 4 8.54 -12.03 16.15
CA GLN A 4 8.77 -10.63 15.80
C GLN A 4 9.68 -10.63 14.59
N TYR A 5 9.41 -9.77 13.61
CA TYR A 5 10.40 -9.50 12.59
C TYR A 5 11.65 -8.99 13.31
N ASN A 6 12.75 -9.70 13.18
CA ASN A 6 14.03 -9.24 13.68
C ASN A 6 14.56 -8.13 12.79
N ILE A 7 13.90 -6.98 12.85
CA ILE A 7 14.42 -5.75 12.27
C ILE A 7 15.57 -5.34 13.18
N PRO A 8 16.77 -5.16 12.64
CA PRO A 8 17.92 -4.77 13.44
C PRO A 8 17.66 -3.51 14.26
N ASP A 9 18.15 -3.45 15.50
CA ASP A 9 17.94 -2.38 16.49
C ASP A 9 18.24 -0.95 16.00
N HIS A 10 18.93 -0.78 14.88
CA HIS A 10 19.23 0.53 14.31
C HIS A 10 18.09 1.14 13.47
N TYR A 11 16.96 0.46 13.36
CA TYR A 11 15.74 0.95 12.69
C TYR A 11 14.67 1.43 13.67
N ASP A 12 15.08 1.86 14.85
CA ASP A 12 14.27 2.09 16.06
C ASP A 12 13.18 3.19 15.95
N ASN A 13 13.07 3.93 14.86
CA ASN A 13 12.15 5.06 14.80
C ASN A 13 10.93 4.82 13.88
N GLY A 14 10.76 3.61 13.37
CA GLY A 14 9.67 3.26 12.47
C GLY A 14 8.46 2.69 13.20
N THR A 15 7.27 3.11 12.81
CA THR A 15 6.02 2.45 13.23
C THR A 15 5.62 1.47 12.14
N PHE A 16 5.79 0.18 12.42
CA PHE A 16 5.55 -0.91 11.48
C PHE A 16 4.12 -1.45 11.63
N ILE A 17 3.16 -0.75 11.06
CA ILE A 17 1.74 -1.17 11.04
C ILE A 17 1.30 -1.45 9.60
N ASP A 18 0.13 -2.05 9.47
CA ASP A 18 -0.58 -2.33 8.22
C ASP A 18 0.29 -3.08 7.18
N PRO A 19 0.82 -4.27 7.53
CA PRO A 19 1.69 -4.99 6.64
C PRO A 19 0.93 -5.49 5.40
N GLY A 20 1.42 -5.13 4.22
CA GLY A 20 1.04 -5.72 2.96
C GLY A 20 2.12 -6.69 2.47
N VAL A 21 1.70 -7.87 2.01
CA VAL A 21 2.63 -8.92 1.54
C VAL A 21 2.47 -9.11 0.04
N LEU A 22 3.59 -9.19 -0.65
CA LEU A 22 3.69 -9.58 -2.05
C LEU A 22 4.52 -10.86 -2.15
N VAL A 23 3.96 -11.88 -2.79
CA VAL A 23 4.73 -13.04 -3.28
C VAL A 23 4.97 -12.82 -4.76
N ASP A 24 6.22 -12.70 -5.15
CA ASP A 24 6.60 -12.47 -6.54
C ASP A 24 6.62 -13.80 -7.34
N ASP A 25 6.67 -13.69 -8.66
CA ASP A 25 6.64 -14.85 -9.57
C ASP A 25 7.84 -15.79 -9.41
N ASP A 26 8.95 -15.28 -8.88
CA ASP A 26 10.14 -16.08 -8.56
C ASP A 26 10.08 -16.72 -7.15
N GLY A 27 8.98 -16.51 -6.42
CA GLY A 27 8.73 -17.04 -5.09
C GLY A 27 9.32 -16.21 -3.96
N ARG A 28 9.98 -15.09 -4.23
CA ARG A 28 10.43 -14.16 -3.19
C ARG A 28 9.25 -13.47 -2.54
N VAL A 29 9.38 -13.17 -1.26
CA VAL A 29 8.32 -12.59 -0.46
C VAL A 29 8.75 -11.24 0.08
N TYR A 30 7.97 -10.21 -0.22
CA TYR A 30 8.21 -8.85 0.20
C TYR A 30 7.13 -8.36 1.15
N VAL A 31 7.51 -7.64 2.19
CA VAL A 31 6.61 -6.99 3.14
C VAL A 31 6.77 -5.49 3.03
N TYR A 32 5.65 -4.80 2.95
CA TYR A 32 5.56 -3.35 2.94
C TYR A 32 4.71 -2.92 4.12
N CYS A 33 5.12 -1.91 4.84
CA CYS A 33 4.39 -1.43 6.02
C CYS A 33 4.75 0.02 6.35
N GLY A 34 4.09 0.59 7.35
CA GLY A 34 4.51 1.83 7.94
C GLY A 34 3.39 2.78 8.33
N PHE A 35 3.77 3.74 9.15
CA PHE A 35 2.96 4.89 9.56
C PHE A 35 3.85 6.13 9.57
N LEU A 36 3.48 7.15 8.80
CA LEU A 36 4.28 8.36 8.58
C LEU A 36 5.70 8.10 8.06
N GLY A 37 5.94 6.91 7.57
CA GLY A 37 7.16 6.44 6.94
C GLY A 37 6.88 5.10 6.29
N SER A 38 7.34 4.88 5.07
CA SER A 38 7.11 3.66 4.31
C SER A 38 8.35 2.77 4.33
N TYR A 39 8.15 1.52 4.65
CA TYR A 39 9.21 0.53 4.83
C TYR A 39 8.93 -0.71 4.00
N MET A 40 9.98 -1.36 3.57
CA MET A 40 9.88 -2.68 2.95
C MET A 40 11.08 -3.55 3.30
N CYS A 41 10.89 -4.86 3.24
CA CYS A 41 11.96 -5.85 3.28
C CYS A 41 11.57 -7.10 2.50
N GLU A 42 12.56 -7.90 2.14
CA GLU A 42 12.40 -9.26 1.69
C GLU A 42 12.48 -10.22 2.88
N LEU A 43 11.57 -11.18 2.95
CA LEU A 43 11.58 -12.24 3.96
C LEU A 43 12.31 -13.47 3.44
N ASN A 44 13.01 -14.14 4.35
CA ASN A 44 13.58 -15.46 4.08
C ASN A 44 12.45 -16.47 3.78
N GLY A 45 12.41 -16.99 2.56
CA GLY A 45 11.38 -17.91 2.08
C GLY A 45 11.27 -19.22 2.86
N ASP A 46 12.32 -19.62 3.58
CA ASP A 46 12.33 -20.87 4.35
C ASP A 46 11.57 -20.77 5.68
N ASN A 47 11.45 -19.56 6.24
CA ASN A 47 10.88 -19.39 7.58
C ASN A 47 9.89 -18.23 7.72
N MET A 48 9.86 -17.25 6.80
CA MET A 48 8.92 -16.12 6.75
C MET A 48 8.99 -15.15 7.96
N TYR A 49 10.03 -15.20 8.76
CA TYR A 49 10.20 -14.29 9.91
C TYR A 49 11.58 -13.61 9.97
N GLU A 50 12.56 -14.12 9.24
CA GLU A 50 13.84 -13.46 9.09
C GLU A 50 13.84 -12.53 7.89
N VAL A 51 14.38 -11.33 8.09
CA VAL A 51 14.62 -10.37 7.00
C VAL A 51 15.92 -10.77 6.29
N VAL A 52 15.86 -10.82 4.97
CA VAL A 52 17.07 -11.04 4.15
C VAL A 52 18.05 -9.89 4.35
N ASP A 53 19.29 -10.20 4.64
CA ASP A 53 20.33 -9.20 4.89
C ASP A 53 20.43 -8.18 3.75
N GLY A 54 20.41 -6.89 4.11
CA GLY A 54 20.51 -5.78 3.18
C GLY A 54 19.25 -5.48 2.37
N SER A 55 18.14 -6.20 2.56
CA SER A 55 16.89 -5.99 1.84
C SER A 55 16.00 -4.89 2.43
N TYR A 56 16.24 -4.50 3.68
CA TYR A 56 15.45 -3.47 4.35
C TYR A 56 15.65 -2.10 3.71
N GLN A 57 14.53 -1.43 3.41
CA GLN A 57 14.51 -0.09 2.82
C GLN A 57 13.50 0.80 3.55
N THR A 58 13.80 2.10 3.57
CA THR A 58 12.95 3.14 4.12
C THR A 58 12.55 4.12 3.01
N ASP A 59 11.48 4.86 3.26
CA ASP A 59 11.01 5.93 2.38
C ASP A 59 10.80 5.49 0.92
N ILE A 60 10.30 4.25 0.74
CA ILE A 60 9.97 3.70 -0.58
C ILE A 60 8.90 4.53 -1.30
N ILE A 61 8.04 5.20 -0.55
CA ILE A 61 7.21 6.33 -0.96
C ILE A 61 7.57 7.50 -0.06
N PRO A 62 7.99 8.66 -0.59
CA PRO A 62 8.41 9.79 0.22
C PRO A 62 7.31 10.28 1.16
N VAL A 63 7.67 10.58 2.39
CA VAL A 63 6.82 11.34 3.32
C VAL A 63 6.95 12.81 2.99
N THR A 64 5.98 13.35 2.30
CA THR A 64 5.94 14.75 1.92
C THR A 64 4.77 15.45 2.61
N GLU A 65 4.79 16.79 2.63
CA GLU A 65 3.63 17.59 3.07
C GLU A 65 2.59 17.77 1.93
N THR A 66 2.85 17.15 0.78
CA THR A 66 1.97 17.15 -0.38
C THR A 66 0.93 16.05 -0.30
N GLU A 67 -0.06 16.11 -1.18
CA GLU A 67 -1.20 15.19 -1.20
C GLU A 67 -0.80 13.72 -1.46
N ASP A 68 0.32 13.49 -2.12
CA ASP A 68 0.87 12.19 -2.49
C ASP A 68 1.74 11.55 -1.40
N GLY A 69 2.09 12.32 -0.35
CA GLY A 69 2.92 11.83 0.75
C GLY A 69 2.34 10.62 1.46
N PHE A 70 3.20 9.68 1.80
CA PHE A 70 2.79 8.44 2.47
C PHE A 70 2.27 8.70 3.90
N PHE A 71 1.15 8.06 4.24
CA PHE A 71 0.62 8.04 5.60
C PHE A 71 0.64 6.63 6.18
N GLU A 72 -0.11 5.66 5.58
CA GLU A 72 -0.21 4.27 6.06
C GLU A 72 -0.84 3.34 5.00
N ALA A 73 -1.21 2.12 5.40
CA ALA A 73 -2.07 1.20 4.65
C ALA A 73 -1.45 0.62 3.37
N CYS A 74 -0.24 0.08 3.46
CA CYS A 74 0.42 -0.56 2.32
C CYS A 74 -0.37 -1.74 1.75
N SER A 75 -0.66 -1.73 0.46
CA SER A 75 -1.28 -2.86 -0.25
C SER A 75 -0.59 -3.07 -1.60
N PRO A 76 0.44 -3.95 -1.64
CA PRO A 76 1.19 -4.23 -2.86
C PRO A 76 0.42 -5.16 -3.81
N ARG A 77 0.65 -4.99 -5.11
CA ARG A 77 0.12 -5.86 -6.15
C ARG A 77 1.05 -5.87 -7.37
N LYS A 78 1.28 -7.02 -7.96
CA LYS A 78 1.93 -7.13 -9.27
C LYS A 78 0.87 -7.32 -10.36
N VAL A 79 1.00 -6.58 -11.45
CA VAL A 79 0.13 -6.67 -12.63
C VAL A 79 1.02 -6.67 -13.88
N GLY A 80 1.13 -7.81 -14.53
CA GLY A 80 2.15 -8.01 -15.56
C GLY A 80 3.54 -7.81 -14.96
N ASP A 81 4.32 -6.93 -15.57
CA ASP A 81 5.69 -6.61 -15.10
C ASP A 81 5.73 -5.37 -14.19
N THR A 82 4.56 -4.81 -13.84
CA THR A 82 4.50 -3.58 -13.03
C THR A 82 4.06 -3.88 -11.60
N TYR A 83 4.77 -3.31 -10.64
CA TYR A 83 4.46 -3.37 -9.23
C TYR A 83 3.67 -2.13 -8.83
N TYR A 84 2.51 -2.35 -8.22
CA TYR A 84 1.62 -1.32 -7.68
C TYR A 84 1.71 -1.34 -6.17
N LEU A 85 1.83 -0.19 -5.56
CA LEU A 85 1.67 -0.01 -4.12
C LEU A 85 0.53 0.98 -3.89
N ILE A 86 -0.58 0.46 -3.37
CA ILE A 86 -1.74 1.26 -2.96
C ILE A 86 -1.53 1.66 -1.51
N TYR A 87 -1.82 2.90 -1.17
CA TYR A 87 -1.62 3.42 0.18
C TYR A 87 -2.57 4.56 0.52
N SER A 88 -2.70 4.85 1.82
CA SER A 88 -3.38 6.03 2.32
C SER A 88 -2.42 7.22 2.26
N PRO A 89 -2.75 8.29 1.52
CA PRO A 89 -1.92 9.48 1.51
C PRO A 89 -2.17 10.34 2.75
N LYS A 90 -1.24 11.26 3.04
CA LYS A 90 -1.26 12.12 4.22
C LYS A 90 -2.46 13.08 4.24
N ILE A 91 -2.92 13.49 3.08
CA ILE A 91 -3.99 14.49 2.94
C ILE A 91 -5.24 13.87 2.34
N GLY A 92 -6.36 14.09 3.01
CA GLY A 92 -7.69 13.68 2.56
C GLY A 92 -8.05 12.24 2.90
N SER A 93 -9.30 11.89 2.61
CA SER A 93 -9.81 10.51 2.71
C SER A 93 -9.72 9.85 1.33
N ARG A 94 -8.50 9.46 0.94
CA ARG A 94 -8.14 9.00 -0.39
C ARG A 94 -7.40 7.67 -0.33
N LEU A 95 -7.34 6.99 -1.46
CA LEU A 95 -6.38 5.93 -1.74
C LEU A 95 -5.53 6.34 -2.94
N ALA A 96 -4.26 6.56 -2.67
CA ALA A 96 -3.25 6.81 -3.67
C ALA A 96 -2.62 5.50 -4.17
N TYR A 97 -1.94 5.57 -5.29
CA TYR A 97 -1.10 4.49 -5.76
C TYR A 97 0.18 5.01 -6.40
N ALA A 98 1.20 4.18 -6.29
CA ALA A 98 2.48 4.38 -6.95
C ALA A 98 2.87 3.11 -7.70
N THR A 99 3.69 3.23 -8.74
CA THR A 99 4.17 2.10 -9.54
C THR A 99 5.67 2.03 -9.61
N SER A 100 6.19 0.83 -9.83
CA SER A 100 7.61 0.55 -10.05
C SER A 100 7.78 -0.63 -11.00
N ASP A 101 8.95 -0.71 -11.64
CA ASP A 101 9.39 -1.88 -12.42
C ASP A 101 10.10 -2.92 -11.54
N SER A 102 10.20 -2.66 -10.23
CA SER A 102 10.85 -3.55 -9.25
C SER A 102 10.02 -3.62 -7.96
N PRO A 103 9.98 -4.79 -7.30
CA PRO A 103 9.32 -4.90 -6.00
C PRO A 103 9.98 -4.03 -4.93
N THR A 104 11.24 -3.67 -5.12
CA THR A 104 12.01 -2.84 -4.19
C THR A 104 11.99 -1.35 -4.51
N GLY A 105 11.20 -0.94 -5.51
CA GLY A 105 11.14 0.46 -5.97
C GLY A 105 12.30 0.86 -6.90
N PRO A 106 12.52 2.16 -7.15
CA PRO A 106 11.75 3.27 -6.56
C PRO A 106 10.31 3.31 -7.07
N PHE A 107 9.38 3.65 -6.20
CA PHE A 107 7.98 3.81 -6.57
C PHE A 107 7.69 5.26 -6.99
N THR A 108 6.96 5.41 -8.09
CA THR A 108 6.55 6.71 -8.63
C THR A 108 5.04 6.88 -8.43
N TYR A 109 4.64 7.96 -7.78
CA TYR A 109 3.25 8.34 -7.60
C TYR A 109 2.52 8.48 -8.95
N ARG A 110 1.29 7.92 -9.04
CA ARG A 110 0.51 7.89 -10.27
C ARG A 110 -0.85 8.55 -10.17
N GLY A 111 -1.37 8.76 -8.96
CA GLY A 111 -2.68 9.37 -8.75
C GLY A 111 -3.48 8.72 -7.63
N TYR A 112 -4.77 8.99 -7.62
CA TYR A 112 -5.72 8.40 -6.69
C TYR A 112 -6.61 7.38 -7.41
N ILE A 113 -6.84 6.23 -6.74
CA ILE A 113 -7.86 5.26 -7.17
C ILE A 113 -9.21 5.67 -6.56
N VAL A 114 -9.20 6.11 -5.29
CA VAL A 114 -10.40 6.55 -4.58
C VAL A 114 -10.18 7.95 -4.04
N ASP A 115 -11.14 8.84 -4.29
CA ASP A 115 -11.22 10.14 -3.63
C ASP A 115 -12.59 10.29 -2.96
N ASN A 116 -12.62 10.11 -1.64
CA ASN A 116 -13.84 10.32 -0.86
C ASN A 116 -14.14 11.81 -0.60
N GLY A 117 -13.26 12.71 -1.03
CA GLY A 117 -13.44 14.15 -1.05
C GLY A 117 -13.83 14.76 0.28
N ALA A 118 -14.65 15.82 0.19
CA ALA A 118 -15.17 16.54 1.34
C ALA A 118 -16.30 15.80 2.08
N ASP A 119 -16.94 14.83 1.43
CA ASP A 119 -18.07 14.10 2.00
C ASP A 119 -17.65 13.18 3.15
N TYR A 120 -16.38 12.79 3.17
CA TYR A 120 -15.79 11.92 4.20
C TYR A 120 -14.47 12.52 4.68
N PRO A 121 -14.52 13.66 5.38
CA PRO A 121 -13.30 14.29 5.89
C PRO A 121 -12.64 13.38 6.93
N GLY A 122 -11.35 13.29 6.83
CA GLY A 122 -10.50 12.48 7.71
C GLY A 122 -9.75 11.42 6.93
N GLY A 123 -8.53 11.18 7.33
CA GLY A 123 -7.64 10.19 6.76
C GLY A 123 -8.07 8.75 7.05
N ASN A 124 -7.14 7.85 6.90
CA ASN A 124 -7.32 6.44 7.25
C ASN A 124 -8.29 5.71 6.29
N ASN A 125 -7.99 5.78 5.00
CA ASN A 125 -8.67 4.96 4.00
C ASN A 125 -7.77 3.77 3.66
N HIS A 126 -8.28 2.55 3.83
CA HIS A 126 -7.58 1.33 3.48
C HIS A 126 -8.25 0.67 2.28
N GLY A 127 -7.45 0.10 1.40
CA GLY A 127 -7.98 -0.60 0.25
C GLY A 127 -6.97 -1.49 -0.45
N SER A 128 -7.48 -2.33 -1.32
CA SER A 128 -6.70 -3.29 -2.10
C SER A 128 -7.34 -3.53 -3.45
N ILE A 129 -6.55 -3.65 -4.49
CA ILE A 129 -7.03 -4.08 -5.80
C ILE A 129 -6.89 -5.60 -5.95
N CYS A 130 -7.84 -6.22 -6.64
CA CYS A 130 -7.72 -7.60 -7.05
C CYS A 130 -8.46 -7.86 -8.36
N GLN A 131 -8.04 -8.91 -9.06
CA GLN A 131 -8.73 -9.37 -10.27
C GLN A 131 -9.63 -10.55 -9.96
N ILE A 132 -10.88 -10.48 -10.38
CA ILE A 132 -11.87 -11.55 -10.23
C ILE A 132 -12.49 -11.82 -11.59
N ASN A 133 -12.32 -13.01 -12.12
CA ASN A 133 -12.83 -13.43 -13.43
C ASN A 133 -12.45 -12.46 -14.58
N GLY A 134 -11.20 -11.97 -14.56
CA GLY A 134 -10.69 -11.06 -15.58
C GLY A 134 -11.03 -9.58 -15.38
N GLN A 135 -11.88 -9.24 -14.43
CA GLN A 135 -12.25 -7.87 -14.09
C GLN A 135 -11.49 -7.41 -12.84
N TRP A 136 -10.90 -6.22 -12.90
CA TRP A 136 -10.24 -5.57 -11.75
C TRP A 136 -11.25 -4.82 -10.87
N TYR A 137 -11.02 -4.87 -9.57
CA TYR A 137 -11.81 -4.21 -8.54
C TYR A 137 -10.92 -3.54 -7.53
N ILE A 138 -11.38 -2.41 -6.97
CA ILE A 138 -10.88 -1.81 -5.74
C ILE A 138 -11.85 -2.13 -4.60
N PHE A 139 -11.33 -2.70 -3.51
CA PHE A 139 -12.04 -2.85 -2.25
C PHE A 139 -11.51 -1.80 -1.29
N TYR A 140 -12.39 -1.05 -0.67
CA TYR A 140 -12.02 0.05 0.22
C TYR A 140 -13.09 0.26 1.27
N HIS A 141 -12.98 1.28 2.11
CA HIS A 141 -14.05 1.62 3.03
C HIS A 141 -14.41 3.10 2.96
N ARG A 142 -15.64 3.40 3.36
CA ARG A 142 -16.11 4.75 3.64
C ARG A 142 -16.50 4.86 5.11
N MET A 143 -16.22 6.01 5.70
CA MET A 143 -16.75 6.36 7.01
C MET A 143 -18.21 6.75 6.86
N THR A 144 -19.05 6.27 7.77
CA THR A 144 -20.48 6.58 7.79
C THR A 144 -20.88 7.18 9.14
N ASN A 145 -22.08 7.77 9.21
CA ASN A 145 -22.60 8.37 10.44
C ASN A 145 -21.70 9.45 11.06
N GLY A 146 -20.88 10.14 10.26
CA GLY A 146 -19.97 11.17 10.74
C GLY A 146 -18.92 10.68 11.75
N SER A 147 -18.57 9.40 11.73
CA SER A 147 -17.66 8.79 12.71
C SER A 147 -16.60 7.92 12.04
N ILE A 148 -15.35 8.12 12.40
CA ILE A 148 -14.22 7.27 12.03
C ILE A 148 -14.39 5.81 12.51
N MET A 149 -15.21 5.60 13.54
CA MET A 149 -15.50 4.27 14.10
C MET A 149 -16.62 3.55 13.36
N SER A 150 -17.31 4.23 12.43
CA SER A 150 -18.39 3.66 11.63
C SER A 150 -17.95 3.53 10.17
N ARG A 151 -17.38 2.39 9.82
CA ARG A 151 -16.85 2.12 8.48
C ARG A 151 -17.73 1.13 7.73
N ARG A 152 -17.90 1.35 6.42
CA ARG A 152 -18.60 0.45 5.51
C ARG A 152 -17.66 0.02 4.40
N GLY A 153 -17.60 -1.29 4.13
CA GLY A 153 -16.89 -1.83 2.98
C GLY A 153 -17.57 -1.43 1.68
N CYS A 154 -16.75 -0.98 0.73
CA CYS A 154 -17.15 -0.59 -0.62
C CYS A 154 -16.35 -1.41 -1.63
N VAL A 155 -16.93 -1.59 -2.82
CA VAL A 155 -16.26 -2.21 -3.97
C VAL A 155 -16.68 -1.49 -5.24
N GLU A 156 -15.69 -1.19 -6.09
CA GLU A 156 -15.88 -0.57 -7.41
C GLU A 156 -15.10 -1.35 -8.46
N ARG A 157 -15.62 -1.33 -9.69
CA ARG A 157 -14.84 -1.81 -10.84
C ARG A 157 -13.82 -0.76 -11.20
N ILE A 158 -12.61 -1.21 -11.53
CA ILE A 158 -11.54 -0.37 -12.04
C ILE A 158 -11.02 -0.93 -13.36
N GLU A 159 -10.41 -0.06 -14.14
CA GLU A 159 -9.58 -0.40 -15.29
C GLU A 159 -8.13 -0.08 -15.00
N ILE A 160 -7.23 -0.93 -15.46
CA ILE A 160 -5.81 -0.63 -15.56
C ILE A 160 -5.55 -0.39 -17.04
N LEU A 161 -5.24 0.85 -17.39
CA LEU A 161 -5.05 1.27 -18.77
C LEU A 161 -3.71 0.74 -19.32
N GLU A 162 -3.50 0.82 -20.63
CA GLU A 162 -2.29 0.34 -21.30
C GLU A 162 -1.00 1.00 -20.77
N ASP A 163 -1.08 2.24 -20.31
CA ASP A 163 0.05 2.96 -19.69
C ASP A 163 0.22 2.66 -18.19
N GLY A 164 -0.56 1.72 -17.65
CA GLY A 164 -0.56 1.31 -16.25
C GLY A 164 -1.32 2.25 -15.32
N THR A 165 -1.99 3.28 -15.82
CA THR A 165 -2.78 4.17 -14.96
C THR A 165 -4.13 3.56 -14.58
N ILE A 166 -4.62 3.95 -13.42
CA ILE A 166 -5.93 3.57 -12.89
C ILE A 166 -6.74 4.86 -12.72
N PRO A 167 -7.82 5.06 -13.49
CA PRO A 167 -8.71 6.20 -13.30
C PRO A 167 -9.33 6.19 -11.89
N THR A 168 -9.50 7.38 -11.32
CA THR A 168 -10.21 7.54 -10.04
C THR A 168 -11.65 7.07 -10.16
N VAL A 169 -12.12 6.26 -9.21
CA VAL A 169 -13.56 5.88 -9.14
C VAL A 169 -14.38 7.01 -8.52
N GLU A 170 -15.62 7.18 -9.01
CA GLU A 170 -16.56 8.21 -8.57
C GLU A 170 -17.46 7.74 -7.41
#